data_1f6e0e61d1ded0711c2109c6bd15ef05
#
_entry.id   1f6e0e61d1ded0711c2109c6bd15ef05
#
_cell.length_a   1.000
_cell.length_b   1.000
_cell.length_c   1.000
_cell.angle_alpha   90.00
_cell.angle_beta   90.00
_cell.angle_gamma   90.00
#
_symmetry.space_group_name_H-M   'P 1'
#
loop_
_entity.id
_entity.type
_entity.pdbx_description
1 polymer ?
#
loop_
_entity_poly.entity_id
_entity_poly.type
_entity_poly.pdbx_seq_one_letter_code
_entity_poly.pdbx_strand_id
1 'polypeptide(L)'
;MDVDKIYCEDCFVTMREHIEDNSVDCVLTSPPYNTARTNCDFFNDTKKGRYTSRYVDFNDMKTSEEYAQWTINLFNEFDRIVKHDGIVLYNISYGANTHETFWNLLSLIQLETSFCIADCIVWKKKNAVPNTASPNKLTRICEPIFVFCRKNEYKTFKSNKKIVSYSKGTNQKNYENIFNFIEAANNDWPCKIHKATYSTELCEKLLRIYCKKDNIVYDPFIGIGTTAKACKKMGMRYIGSEIYEEYYKLAVKSVN
;
A
#
# COMPACT_ATOMS: atom_id res chain seq x y z
N MET A 1 10.47 20.54 -1.38
CA MET A 1 9.51 19.46 -1.67
C MET A 1 8.09 20.01 -1.82
N ASP A 2 7.43 19.72 -2.95
CA ASP A 2 6.02 20.10 -3.19
C ASP A 2 5.11 19.02 -2.64
N VAL A 3 4.13 19.39 -1.81
CA VAL A 3 3.09 18.51 -1.29
C VAL A 3 1.75 18.76 -1.98
N ASP A 4 0.81 17.83 -1.86
CA ASP A 4 -0.48 17.79 -2.57
C ASP A 4 -0.29 17.71 -4.08
N LYS A 5 0.71 16.93 -4.48
CA LYS A 5 1.13 16.77 -5.86
C LYS A 5 1.24 15.31 -6.26
N ILE A 6 0.83 15.02 -7.47
CA ILE A 6 0.99 13.73 -8.12
C ILE A 6 1.93 13.94 -9.32
N TYR A 7 2.90 13.07 -9.48
CA TYR A 7 3.88 13.09 -10.55
C TYR A 7 3.57 11.99 -11.57
N CYS A 8 3.70 12.30 -12.86
CA CYS A 8 3.52 11.33 -13.93
C CYS A 8 4.88 10.74 -14.34
N GLU A 9 5.42 9.87 -13.51
CA GLU A 9 6.77 9.32 -13.70
C GLU A 9 6.99 8.07 -12.82
N ASP A 10 8.12 7.41 -13.01
CA ASP A 10 8.53 6.30 -12.16
C ASP A 10 8.74 6.76 -10.69
N CYS A 11 8.31 5.94 -9.74
CA CYS A 11 8.37 6.27 -8.32
C CYS A 11 9.79 6.51 -7.81
N PHE A 12 10.81 5.85 -8.38
CA PHE A 12 12.21 6.11 -8.02
C PHE A 12 12.67 7.50 -8.45
N VAL A 13 12.20 8.00 -9.60
CA VAL A 13 12.46 9.37 -10.05
C VAL A 13 11.82 10.35 -9.08
N THR A 14 10.53 10.18 -8.79
CA THR A 14 9.82 11.03 -7.83
C THR A 14 10.51 11.06 -6.47
N MET A 15 10.88 9.90 -5.94
CA MET A 15 11.56 9.85 -4.63
C MET A 15 12.89 10.62 -4.65
N ARG A 16 13.70 10.48 -5.70
CA ARG A 16 15.04 11.08 -5.77
C ARG A 16 15.02 12.57 -6.08
N GLU A 17 14.14 12.99 -6.98
CA GLU A 17 14.15 14.36 -7.49
C GLU A 17 13.21 15.31 -6.71
N HIS A 18 12.16 14.77 -6.08
CA HIS A 18 11.08 15.58 -5.53
C HIS A 18 10.80 15.38 -4.04
N ILE A 19 11.34 14.33 -3.42
CA ILE A 19 11.12 14.04 -2.00
C ILE A 19 12.40 14.18 -1.21
N GLU A 20 12.39 15.09 -0.24
CA GLU A 20 13.50 15.33 0.68
C GLU A 20 13.70 14.18 1.66
N ASP A 21 14.92 14.02 2.16
CA ASP A 21 15.23 13.03 3.19
C ASP A 21 14.42 13.30 4.47
N ASN A 22 13.98 12.25 5.14
CA ASN A 22 13.25 12.33 6.41
C ASN A 22 12.03 13.30 6.39
N SER A 23 11.27 13.31 5.29
CA SER A 23 10.19 14.28 5.08
C SER A 23 8.79 13.64 5.09
N VAL A 24 8.67 12.35 4.83
CA VAL A 24 7.40 11.61 4.73
C VAL A 24 7.04 10.96 6.05
N ASP A 25 5.82 11.18 6.54
CA ASP A 25 5.34 10.57 7.80
C ASP A 25 4.90 9.12 7.60
N CYS A 26 4.29 8.82 6.45
CA CYS A 26 3.77 7.50 6.14
C CYS A 26 3.84 7.21 4.64
N VAL A 27 4.32 6.03 4.28
CA VAL A 27 4.07 5.45 2.95
C VAL A 27 2.84 4.56 3.05
N LEU A 28 1.82 4.79 2.21
CA LEU A 28 0.65 3.91 2.08
C LEU A 28 0.55 3.46 0.63
N THR A 29 0.72 2.17 0.39
CA THR A 29 0.80 1.69 -0.99
C THR A 29 0.40 0.23 -1.20
N SER A 30 0.02 -0.06 -2.43
CA SER A 30 -0.17 -1.40 -2.97
C SER A 30 0.65 -1.52 -4.26
N PRO A 31 1.84 -2.12 -4.22
CA PRO A 31 2.71 -2.23 -5.39
C PRO A 31 2.12 -3.16 -6.45
N PRO A 32 2.67 -3.16 -7.68
CA PRO A 32 2.41 -4.24 -8.64
C PRO A 32 2.82 -5.58 -8.04
N TYR A 33 1.95 -6.61 -8.11
CA TYR A 33 2.14 -7.89 -7.38
C TYR A 33 2.97 -8.94 -8.11
N ASN A 34 3.51 -8.63 -9.27
CA ASN A 34 4.26 -9.56 -10.12
C ASN A 34 3.51 -10.89 -10.37
N THR A 35 2.31 -10.79 -10.92
CA THR A 35 1.38 -11.93 -11.04
C THR A 35 1.66 -12.84 -12.24
N ALA A 36 2.74 -12.60 -12.98
CA ALA A 36 3.16 -13.31 -14.18
C ALA A 36 2.09 -13.30 -15.32
N ARG A 37 1.38 -12.18 -15.46
CA ARG A 37 0.37 -12.00 -16.51
C ARG A 37 0.86 -11.04 -17.56
N THR A 38 0.83 -11.47 -18.82
CA THR A 38 1.27 -10.67 -19.97
C THR A 38 0.25 -9.57 -20.32
N ASN A 39 0.74 -8.41 -20.72
CA ASN A 39 -0.09 -7.30 -21.22
C ASN A 39 -0.80 -7.65 -22.54
N CYS A 40 -0.24 -8.62 -23.31
CA CYS A 40 -0.72 -8.99 -24.65
C CYS A 40 -2.15 -9.54 -24.69
N ASP A 41 -2.62 -10.13 -23.59
CA ASP A 41 -3.94 -10.76 -23.56
C ASP A 41 -5.09 -9.76 -23.31
N PHE A 42 -4.79 -8.47 -23.13
CA PHE A 42 -5.80 -7.47 -22.78
C PHE A 42 -6.62 -7.01 -23.98
N PHE A 43 -6.00 -6.92 -25.17
CA PHE A 43 -6.66 -6.38 -26.36
C PHE A 43 -7.39 -7.42 -27.20
N ASN A 44 -7.04 -8.70 -27.09
CA ASN A 44 -7.56 -9.76 -27.97
C ASN A 44 -8.62 -10.66 -27.33
N ASP A 45 -8.92 -10.55 -26.03
CA ASP A 45 -9.83 -11.46 -25.36
C ASP A 45 -11.08 -10.78 -24.79
N THR A 46 -11.97 -10.35 -25.68
CA THR A 46 -13.32 -9.87 -25.32
C THR A 46 -14.20 -10.99 -24.73
N LYS A 47 -13.75 -12.25 -24.79
CA LYS A 47 -14.53 -13.44 -24.37
C LYS A 47 -14.04 -14.11 -23.08
N LYS A 48 -12.80 -13.82 -22.62
CA LYS A 48 -12.24 -14.44 -21.40
C LYS A 48 -11.86 -13.41 -20.36
N GLY A 49 -12.68 -13.28 -19.36
CA GLY A 49 -12.21 -12.82 -18.07
C GLY A 49 -12.57 -11.42 -17.64
N ARG A 50 -13.68 -11.32 -16.97
CA ARG A 50 -14.10 -10.15 -16.17
C ARG A 50 -13.12 -9.70 -15.08
N TYR A 51 -11.98 -10.37 -14.89
CA TYR A 51 -11.16 -10.25 -13.67
C TYR A 51 -9.64 -10.20 -13.90
N THR A 52 -9.17 -9.72 -15.04
CA THR A 52 -7.73 -9.53 -15.26
C THR A 52 -7.33 -8.12 -14.85
N SER A 53 -6.75 -7.96 -13.68
CA SER A 53 -6.00 -6.76 -13.32
C SER A 53 -4.66 -6.78 -14.05
N ARG A 54 -4.31 -5.70 -14.73
CA ARG A 54 -3.05 -5.62 -15.48
C ARG A 54 -2.49 -4.21 -15.42
N TYR A 55 -1.20 -4.16 -15.30
CA TYR A 55 -0.45 -2.91 -15.37
C TYR A 55 0.06 -2.73 -16.80
N VAL A 56 -0.16 -1.55 -17.37
CA VAL A 56 0.19 -1.29 -18.78
C VAL A 56 1.70 -1.08 -18.92
N ASP A 57 2.32 -0.41 -17.97
CA ASP A 57 3.72 0.04 -18.04
C ASP A 57 4.65 -0.61 -17.00
N PHE A 58 4.17 -1.63 -16.28
CA PHE A 58 4.99 -2.41 -15.38
C PHE A 58 5.20 -3.83 -15.93
N ASN A 59 6.46 -4.28 -15.97
CA ASN A 59 6.78 -5.66 -16.29
C ASN A 59 6.36 -6.59 -15.15
N ASP A 60 5.15 -7.13 -15.22
CA ASP A 60 4.54 -8.05 -14.25
C ASP A 60 5.07 -9.51 -14.38
N MET A 61 6.16 -9.69 -15.15
CA MET A 61 6.80 -10.97 -15.42
C MET A 61 8.27 -11.01 -14.97
N LYS A 62 8.63 -10.24 -13.95
CA LYS A 62 9.97 -10.32 -13.36
C LYS A 62 10.18 -11.70 -12.76
N THR A 63 11.41 -12.18 -12.77
CA THR A 63 11.77 -13.36 -11.94
C THR A 63 11.55 -13.03 -10.47
N SER A 64 11.49 -14.05 -9.62
CA SER A 64 11.36 -13.86 -8.17
C SER A 64 12.50 -13.01 -7.60
N GLU A 65 13.70 -13.22 -8.10
CA GLU A 65 14.92 -12.51 -7.70
C GLU A 65 14.90 -11.06 -8.18
N GLU A 66 14.52 -10.80 -9.42
CA GLU A 66 14.39 -9.44 -9.97
C GLU A 66 13.33 -8.64 -9.23
N TYR A 67 12.20 -9.27 -8.91
CA TYR A 67 11.14 -8.61 -8.16
C TYR A 67 11.54 -8.36 -6.70
N ALA A 68 12.24 -9.29 -6.07
CA ALA A 68 12.78 -9.11 -4.74
C ALA A 68 13.79 -7.96 -4.70
N GLN A 69 14.75 -7.91 -5.64
CA GLN A 69 15.74 -6.84 -5.72
C GLN A 69 15.09 -5.47 -5.98
N TRP A 70 14.11 -5.42 -6.87
CA TRP A 70 13.33 -4.20 -7.12
C TRP A 70 12.62 -3.73 -5.84
N THR A 71 12.03 -4.65 -5.07
CA THR A 71 11.35 -4.32 -3.81
C THR A 71 12.34 -3.88 -2.73
N ILE A 72 13.52 -4.51 -2.63
CA ILE A 72 14.59 -4.09 -1.72
C ILE A 72 15.03 -2.66 -2.04
N ASN A 73 15.23 -2.36 -3.32
CA ASN A 73 15.60 -1.01 -3.76
C ASN A 73 14.51 0.02 -3.39
N LEU A 74 13.23 -0.35 -3.52
CA LEU A 74 12.10 0.48 -3.12
C LEU A 74 12.12 0.78 -1.61
N PHE A 75 12.37 -0.24 -0.77
CA PHE A 75 12.46 -0.06 0.68
C PHE A 75 13.71 0.75 1.09
N ASN A 76 14.81 0.67 0.35
CA ASN A 76 15.99 1.51 0.59
C ASN A 76 15.69 2.99 0.31
N GLU A 77 14.91 3.32 -0.72
CA GLU A 77 14.43 4.69 -0.92
C GLU A 77 13.43 5.11 0.17
N PHE A 78 12.57 4.20 0.64
CA PHE A 78 11.71 4.50 1.80
C PHE A 78 12.53 4.82 3.05
N ASP A 79 13.67 4.14 3.26
CA ASP A 79 14.56 4.44 4.40
C ASP A 79 15.10 5.86 4.35
N ARG A 80 15.38 6.37 3.16
CA ARG A 80 15.84 7.75 2.97
C ARG A 80 14.73 8.77 3.24
N ILE A 81 13.52 8.57 2.68
CA ILE A 81 12.48 9.60 2.68
C ILE A 81 11.58 9.59 3.92
N VAL A 82 11.40 8.43 4.57
CA VAL A 82 10.50 8.31 5.74
C VAL A 82 11.14 8.93 6.97
N LYS A 83 10.38 9.73 7.71
CA LYS A 83 10.79 10.36 8.97
C LYS A 83 11.15 9.34 10.04
N HIS A 84 11.85 9.80 11.08
CA HIS A 84 11.98 9.05 12.33
C HIS A 84 10.61 8.66 12.86
N ASP A 85 10.47 7.41 13.34
CA ASP A 85 9.21 6.81 13.79
C ASP A 85 8.07 6.80 12.73
N GLY A 86 8.40 7.11 11.46
CA GLY A 86 7.48 6.96 10.34
C GLY A 86 7.31 5.49 9.94
N ILE A 87 6.28 5.19 9.17
CA ILE A 87 5.89 3.82 8.84
C ILE A 87 5.63 3.63 7.35
N VAL A 88 5.66 2.36 6.94
CA VAL A 88 5.21 1.92 5.62
C VAL A 88 4.02 0.96 5.79
N LEU A 89 2.87 1.34 5.27
CA LEU A 89 1.67 0.51 5.15
C LEU A 89 1.68 -0.14 3.77
N TYR A 90 2.04 -1.41 3.72
CA TYR A 90 2.33 -2.13 2.50
C TYR A 90 1.28 -3.21 2.26
N ASN A 91 0.33 -2.94 1.35
CA ASN A 91 -0.67 -3.90 0.96
C ASN A 91 -0.13 -4.77 -0.18
N ILE A 92 0.17 -6.01 0.11
CA ILE A 92 0.61 -6.99 -0.88
C ILE A 92 -0.06 -8.33 -0.62
N SER A 93 -0.40 -9.04 -1.70
CA SER A 93 -0.99 -10.37 -1.62
C SER A 93 -0.36 -11.28 -2.66
N TYR A 94 -0.52 -12.58 -2.48
CA TYR A 94 0.02 -13.58 -3.38
C TYR A 94 -0.99 -13.98 -4.48
N GLY A 95 -0.51 -14.20 -5.68
CA GLY A 95 -1.26 -14.81 -6.78
C GLY A 95 -1.42 -16.32 -6.61
N ALA A 96 -2.10 -16.97 -7.55
CA ALA A 96 -2.27 -18.42 -7.53
C ALA A 96 -0.94 -19.18 -7.68
N ASN A 97 0.03 -18.57 -8.37
CA ASN A 97 1.32 -19.19 -8.72
C ASN A 97 2.52 -18.47 -8.09
N THR A 98 2.30 -17.51 -7.18
CA THR A 98 3.35 -16.67 -6.62
C THR A 98 3.34 -16.62 -5.08
N HIS A 99 2.70 -17.61 -4.42
CA HIS A 99 2.62 -17.61 -2.96
C HIS A 99 3.98 -17.81 -2.28
N GLU A 100 4.84 -18.65 -2.84
CA GLU A 100 6.20 -18.86 -2.33
C GLU A 100 7.04 -17.59 -2.44
N THR A 101 7.02 -16.95 -3.61
CA THR A 101 7.69 -15.68 -3.85
C THR A 101 7.24 -14.61 -2.85
N PHE A 102 5.95 -14.56 -2.54
CA PHE A 102 5.39 -13.62 -1.57
C PHE A 102 6.00 -13.77 -0.17
N TRP A 103 6.09 -15.00 0.36
CA TRP A 103 6.64 -15.23 1.70
C TRP A 103 8.15 -14.96 1.74
N ASN A 104 8.86 -15.37 0.70
CA ASN A 104 10.30 -15.10 0.56
C ASN A 104 10.58 -13.61 0.48
N LEU A 105 9.76 -12.85 -0.26
CA LEU A 105 9.88 -11.39 -0.37
C LEU A 105 9.78 -10.70 0.99
N LEU A 106 8.80 -11.05 1.82
CA LEU A 106 8.64 -10.48 3.16
C LEU A 106 9.84 -10.77 4.07
N SER A 107 10.41 -11.96 3.93
CA SER A 107 11.64 -12.32 4.65
C SER A 107 12.83 -11.51 4.16
N LEU A 108 13.00 -11.37 2.85
CA LEU A 108 14.10 -10.61 2.24
C LEU A 108 14.05 -9.13 2.60
N ILE A 109 12.87 -8.49 2.58
CA ILE A 109 12.73 -7.10 3.04
C ILE A 109 13.29 -6.96 4.46
N GLN A 110 12.95 -7.88 5.36
CA GLN A 110 13.43 -7.82 6.75
C GLN A 110 14.92 -8.15 6.90
N LEU A 111 15.48 -8.98 6.05
CA LEU A 111 16.89 -9.35 6.10
C LEU A 111 17.80 -8.29 5.47
N GLU A 112 17.40 -7.78 4.30
CA GLU A 112 18.25 -6.97 3.41
C GLU A 112 18.04 -5.45 3.56
N THR A 113 17.04 -5.01 4.36
CA THR A 113 16.76 -3.59 4.58
C THR A 113 16.80 -3.21 6.06
N SER A 114 16.68 -1.90 6.35
CA SER A 114 16.55 -1.39 7.71
C SER A 114 15.19 -1.68 8.35
N PHE A 115 14.20 -2.14 7.59
CA PHE A 115 12.83 -2.33 8.04
C PHE A 115 12.56 -3.71 8.64
N CYS A 116 11.58 -3.77 9.55
CA CYS A 116 10.97 -5.00 10.02
C CYS A 116 9.44 -4.87 10.01
N ILE A 117 8.76 -6.02 10.00
CA ILE A 117 7.30 -6.06 10.14
C ILE A 117 6.96 -5.81 11.61
N ALA A 118 6.31 -4.69 11.89
CA ALA A 118 5.86 -4.31 13.23
C ALA A 118 4.46 -4.85 13.55
N ASP A 119 3.58 -4.94 12.55
CA ASP A 119 2.23 -5.49 12.69
C ASP A 119 1.72 -5.99 11.33
N CYS A 120 0.63 -6.75 11.35
CA CYS A 120 -0.09 -7.20 10.18
C CYS A 120 -1.58 -6.93 10.37
N ILE A 121 -2.13 -6.03 9.58
CA ILE A 121 -3.56 -5.72 9.56
C ILE A 121 -4.25 -6.61 8.55
N VAL A 122 -5.32 -7.28 8.94
CA VAL A 122 -6.14 -8.09 8.04
C VAL A 122 -7.26 -7.22 7.47
N TRP A 123 -7.20 -6.96 6.17
CA TRP A 123 -8.30 -6.33 5.46
C TRP A 123 -9.29 -7.38 4.95
N LYS A 124 -10.50 -7.40 5.53
CA LYS A 124 -11.64 -8.17 5.02
C LYS A 124 -12.39 -7.35 3.98
N LYS A 125 -12.52 -7.91 2.81
CA LYS A 125 -13.24 -7.32 1.68
C LYS A 125 -14.74 -7.48 1.84
N LYS A 126 -15.51 -6.40 1.80
CA LYS A 126 -16.99 -6.44 1.87
C LYS A 126 -17.61 -7.10 0.64
N ASN A 127 -16.98 -6.98 -0.51
CA ASN A 127 -17.47 -7.43 -1.82
C ASN A 127 -16.44 -8.29 -2.57
N ALA A 128 -15.91 -9.30 -1.88
CA ALA A 128 -14.97 -10.26 -2.48
C ALA A 128 -15.64 -11.07 -3.60
N VAL A 129 -14.88 -11.31 -4.68
CA VAL A 129 -15.35 -12.16 -5.79
C VAL A 129 -15.19 -13.62 -5.40
N PRO A 130 -16.25 -14.42 -5.48
CA PRO A 130 -16.18 -15.86 -5.18
C PRO A 130 -15.20 -16.59 -6.10
N ASN A 131 -14.44 -17.52 -5.54
CA ASN A 131 -13.66 -18.48 -6.31
C ASN A 131 -14.44 -19.79 -6.43
N THR A 132 -15.13 -19.95 -7.53
CA THR A 132 -15.93 -21.15 -7.83
C THR A 132 -15.27 -22.10 -8.84
N ALA A 133 -14.12 -21.68 -9.40
CA ALA A 133 -13.44 -22.41 -10.46
C ALA A 133 -12.38 -23.41 -9.98
N SER A 134 -12.03 -23.39 -8.70
CA SER A 134 -10.98 -24.23 -8.13
C SER A 134 -11.51 -25.12 -7.03
N PRO A 135 -11.33 -26.46 -7.10
CA PRO A 135 -11.83 -27.37 -6.09
C PRO A 135 -11.05 -27.33 -4.77
N ASN A 136 -9.81 -26.81 -4.78
CA ASN A 136 -8.89 -26.83 -3.64
C ASN A 136 -8.48 -25.44 -3.15
N LYS A 137 -9.05 -24.37 -3.71
CA LYS A 137 -8.72 -22.98 -3.30
C LYS A 137 -9.96 -22.27 -2.78
N LEU A 138 -9.85 -21.75 -1.58
CA LEU A 138 -10.92 -20.98 -0.95
C LEU A 138 -11.11 -19.62 -1.64
N THR A 139 -12.29 -19.03 -1.50
CA THR A 139 -12.53 -17.63 -1.83
C THR A 139 -11.73 -16.75 -0.89
N ARG A 140 -10.83 -15.94 -1.44
CA ARG A 140 -10.02 -15.01 -0.64
C ARG A 140 -10.80 -13.74 -0.36
N ILE A 141 -11.32 -13.66 0.85
CA ILE A 141 -12.03 -12.48 1.34
C ILE A 141 -11.12 -11.54 2.14
N CYS A 142 -9.92 -11.97 2.46
CA CYS A 142 -8.96 -11.17 3.23
C CYS A 142 -7.66 -10.93 2.45
N GLU A 143 -7.06 -9.77 2.69
CA GLU A 143 -5.70 -9.45 2.27
C GLU A 143 -4.90 -8.86 3.45
N PRO A 144 -3.61 -9.19 3.57
CA PRO A 144 -2.74 -8.61 4.59
C PRO A 144 -2.27 -7.21 4.16
N ILE A 145 -2.15 -6.33 5.15
CA ILE A 145 -1.47 -5.04 5.04
C ILE A 145 -0.38 -5.06 6.10
N PHE A 146 0.86 -5.11 5.67
CA PHE A 146 1.99 -5.14 6.59
C PHE A 146 2.35 -3.72 7.01
N VAL A 147 2.53 -3.55 8.31
CA VAL A 147 3.04 -2.32 8.91
C VAL A 147 4.53 -2.49 9.11
N PHE A 148 5.33 -1.80 8.33
CA PHE A 148 6.77 -1.79 8.49
C PHE A 148 7.22 -0.54 9.25
N CYS A 149 8.18 -0.70 10.15
CA CYS A 149 8.97 0.35 10.76
C CYS A 149 10.46 0.01 10.67
N ARG A 150 11.34 0.96 10.94
CA ARG A 150 12.76 0.61 11.06
C ARG A 150 13.01 -0.29 12.27
N LYS A 151 13.95 -1.20 12.16
CA LYS A 151 14.29 -2.18 13.22
C LYS A 151 14.65 -1.51 14.56
N ASN A 152 15.39 -0.41 14.50
CA ASN A 152 15.76 0.39 15.68
C ASN A 152 14.59 1.21 16.25
N GLU A 153 13.50 1.39 15.48
CA GLU A 153 12.30 2.14 15.89
C GLU A 153 11.12 1.22 16.30
N TYR A 154 11.32 -0.08 16.32
CA TYR A 154 10.26 -1.05 16.65
C TYR A 154 9.56 -0.78 17.99
N LYS A 155 10.27 -0.19 18.96
CA LYS A 155 9.72 0.17 20.27
C LYS A 155 9.23 1.62 20.37
N THR A 156 9.55 2.46 19.40
CA THR A 156 9.29 3.91 19.46
C THR A 156 8.21 4.36 18.50
N PHE A 157 8.01 3.66 17.37
CA PHE A 157 6.91 3.98 16.46
C PHE A 157 5.56 3.90 17.19
N LYS A 158 4.60 4.72 16.80
CA LYS A 158 3.33 4.88 17.54
C LYS A 158 2.15 4.81 16.60
N SER A 159 1.09 4.17 17.11
CA SER A 159 -0.27 4.37 16.59
C SER A 159 -0.95 5.55 17.31
N ASN A 160 -2.07 6.01 16.75
CA ASN A 160 -2.89 7.07 17.35
C ASN A 160 -3.79 6.60 18.52
N LYS A 161 -3.45 5.45 19.14
CA LYS A 161 -4.19 4.95 20.31
C LYS A 161 -4.23 5.98 21.42
N LYS A 162 -5.43 6.28 21.91
CA LYS A 162 -5.64 7.20 23.03
C LYS A 162 -5.37 6.50 24.36
N ILE A 163 -4.85 7.25 25.32
CA ILE A 163 -4.78 6.79 26.71
C ILE A 163 -6.19 6.82 27.28
N VAL A 164 -6.67 5.66 27.76
CA VAL A 164 -8.02 5.52 28.35
C VAL A 164 -7.98 5.47 29.88
N SER A 165 -6.87 5.03 30.48
CA SER A 165 -6.71 4.98 31.92
C SER A 165 -5.23 4.82 32.33
N TYR A 166 -4.98 4.84 33.62
CA TYR A 166 -3.69 4.53 34.22
C TYR A 166 -3.85 3.39 35.23
N SER A 167 -2.94 2.45 35.25
CA SER A 167 -2.96 1.33 36.20
C SER A 167 -2.68 1.84 37.63
N LYS A 168 -3.52 1.41 38.58
CA LYS A 168 -3.34 1.77 39.99
C LYS A 168 -1.99 1.20 40.49
N GLY A 169 -1.18 2.06 41.11
CA GLY A 169 0.09 1.68 41.76
C GLY A 169 1.33 1.74 40.85
N THR A 170 1.20 1.65 39.53
CA THR A 170 2.35 1.69 38.58
C THR A 170 2.39 2.90 37.68
N ASN A 171 1.32 3.70 37.60
CA ASN A 171 1.13 4.79 36.65
C ASN A 171 1.31 4.35 35.16
N GLN A 172 1.24 3.06 34.87
CA GLN A 172 1.31 2.53 33.52
C GLN A 172 0.10 3.01 32.72
N LYS A 173 0.37 3.54 31.52
CA LYS A 173 -0.67 3.98 30.58
C LYS A 173 -1.38 2.78 29.96
N ASN A 174 -2.71 2.79 30.00
CA ASN A 174 -3.57 1.85 29.29
C ASN A 174 -4.15 2.57 28.07
N TYR A 175 -4.05 1.92 26.91
CA TYR A 175 -4.49 2.49 25.64
C TYR A 175 -5.81 1.87 25.18
N GLU A 176 -6.53 2.60 24.33
CA GLU A 176 -7.72 2.08 23.67
C GLU A 176 -7.42 0.81 22.86
N ASN A 177 -8.42 -0.07 22.74
CA ASN A 177 -8.27 -1.29 21.98
C ASN A 177 -8.61 -1.01 20.51
N ILE A 178 -7.61 -1.05 19.64
CA ILE A 178 -7.74 -1.00 18.18
C ILE A 178 -7.33 -2.36 17.65
N PHE A 179 -8.24 -3.01 16.92
CA PHE A 179 -8.00 -4.32 16.35
C PHE A 179 -7.18 -4.21 15.05
N ASN A 180 -6.32 -5.19 14.82
CA ASN A 180 -5.61 -5.36 13.54
C ASN A 180 -6.50 -6.01 12.46
N PHE A 181 -7.76 -5.60 12.41
CA PHE A 181 -8.77 -6.08 11.48
C PHE A 181 -9.57 -4.91 10.95
N ILE A 182 -9.64 -4.80 9.61
CA ILE A 182 -10.41 -3.76 8.93
C ILE A 182 -11.35 -4.41 7.93
N GLU A 183 -12.64 -4.10 8.02
CA GLU A 183 -13.60 -4.42 6.98
C GLU A 183 -13.82 -3.17 6.11
N ALA A 184 -13.57 -3.29 4.80
CA ALA A 184 -13.76 -2.21 3.84
C ALA A 184 -14.12 -2.76 2.45
N ALA A 185 -14.72 -1.93 1.60
CA ALA A 185 -14.99 -2.27 0.21
C ALA A 185 -13.68 -2.51 -0.56
N ASN A 186 -13.75 -3.28 -1.66
CA ASN A 186 -12.59 -3.52 -2.52
C ASN A 186 -12.15 -2.26 -3.26
N ASN A 187 -13.12 -1.44 -3.68
CA ASN A 187 -12.93 -0.20 -4.40
C ASN A 187 -14.13 0.73 -4.13
N ASP A 188 -13.98 2.01 -4.45
CA ASP A 188 -15.03 3.01 -4.25
C ASP A 188 -16.17 2.89 -5.25
N TRP A 189 -15.84 2.52 -6.47
CA TRP A 189 -16.77 2.31 -7.56
C TRP A 189 -16.05 1.58 -8.70
N PRO A 190 -16.75 0.74 -9.48
CA PRO A 190 -16.11 0.05 -10.60
C PRO A 190 -15.60 1.05 -11.64
N CYS A 191 -14.35 1.45 -11.50
CA CYS A 191 -13.64 2.10 -12.58
C CYS A 191 -13.43 1.06 -13.68
N LYS A 192 -14.00 1.29 -14.85
CA LYS A 192 -13.85 0.38 -15.99
C LYS A 192 -12.40 0.31 -16.49
N ILE A 193 -11.61 1.32 -16.18
CA ILE A 193 -10.23 1.50 -16.67
C ILE A 193 -9.24 0.84 -15.71
N HIS A 194 -9.38 1.03 -14.39
CA HIS A 194 -8.48 0.47 -13.38
C HIS A 194 -9.22 -0.47 -12.43
N LYS A 195 -8.87 -1.75 -12.45
CA LYS A 195 -9.55 -2.79 -11.67
C LYS A 195 -8.85 -3.16 -10.37
N ALA A 196 -7.58 -2.78 -10.21
CA ALA A 196 -6.73 -3.12 -9.07
C ALA A 196 -6.57 -1.92 -8.11
N THR A 197 -7.68 -1.36 -7.64
CA THR A 197 -7.69 -0.28 -6.66
C THR A 197 -8.24 -0.77 -5.33
N TYR A 198 -7.76 -0.20 -4.24
CA TYR A 198 -8.43 -0.28 -2.95
C TYR A 198 -9.37 0.93 -2.75
N SER A 199 -10.24 0.85 -1.74
CA SER A 199 -11.22 1.91 -1.49
C SER A 199 -10.66 3.07 -0.66
N THR A 200 -11.21 4.26 -0.84
CA THR A 200 -10.94 5.42 0.04
C THR A 200 -11.28 5.08 1.50
N GLU A 201 -12.34 4.29 1.74
CA GLU A 201 -12.69 3.79 3.08
C GLU A 201 -11.53 3.03 3.75
N LEU A 202 -10.85 2.17 3.00
CA LEU A 202 -9.69 1.42 3.52
C LEU A 202 -8.54 2.37 3.86
N CYS A 203 -8.19 3.29 2.95
CA CYS A 203 -7.14 4.29 3.18
C CYS A 203 -7.43 5.13 4.43
N GLU A 204 -8.66 5.65 4.57
CA GLU A 204 -9.06 6.45 5.72
C GLU A 204 -8.93 5.68 7.04
N LYS A 205 -9.32 4.39 7.05
CA LYS A 205 -9.22 3.55 8.25
C LYS A 205 -7.77 3.28 8.63
N LEU A 206 -6.90 3.00 7.66
CA LEU A 206 -5.47 2.78 7.88
C LEU A 206 -4.78 4.05 8.37
N LEU A 207 -4.96 5.16 7.65
CA LEU A 207 -4.35 6.45 8.00
C LEU A 207 -4.80 6.94 9.37
N ARG A 208 -6.06 6.71 9.77
CA ARG A 208 -6.57 7.07 11.10
C ARG A 208 -5.82 6.38 12.22
N ILE A 209 -5.30 5.17 12.00
CA ILE A 209 -4.55 4.42 13.02
C ILE A 209 -3.17 5.05 13.25
N TYR A 210 -2.52 5.57 12.21
CA TYR A 210 -1.11 5.94 12.29
C TYR A 210 -0.81 7.41 11.97
N CYS A 211 -1.66 8.09 11.21
CA CYS A 211 -1.41 9.44 10.72
C CYS A 211 -2.32 10.47 11.40
N LYS A 212 -1.86 11.72 11.44
CA LYS A 212 -2.58 12.87 11.98
C LYS A 212 -2.79 13.91 10.87
N LYS A 213 -3.63 14.91 11.15
CA LYS A 213 -3.75 16.09 10.31
C LYS A 213 -2.36 16.67 10.00
N ASP A 214 -2.18 17.17 8.79
CA ASP A 214 -0.95 17.75 8.24
C ASP A 214 0.22 16.77 8.07
N ASN A 215 0.08 15.48 8.42
CA ASN A 215 1.08 14.48 8.05
C ASN A 215 1.19 14.34 6.53
N ILE A 216 2.39 14.07 6.05
CA ILE A 216 2.70 13.84 4.63
C ILE A 216 2.66 12.34 4.37
N VAL A 217 1.77 11.93 3.47
CA VAL A 217 1.60 10.54 3.04
C VAL A 217 2.11 10.41 1.60
N TYR A 218 2.97 9.44 1.35
CA TYR A 218 3.45 9.13 0.01
C TYR A 218 2.87 7.81 -0.51
N ASP A 219 2.40 7.80 -1.75
CA ASP A 219 1.99 6.59 -2.46
C ASP A 219 2.76 6.48 -3.78
N PRO A 220 3.78 5.59 -3.85
CA PRO A 220 4.59 5.39 -5.06
C PRO A 220 3.84 4.78 -6.24
N PHE A 221 2.63 4.25 -6.03
CA PHE A 221 1.79 3.60 -7.06
C PHE A 221 0.35 4.08 -6.92
N ILE A 222 0.15 5.41 -6.99
CA ILE A 222 -1.10 6.06 -6.57
C ILE A 222 -2.31 5.72 -7.46
N GLY A 223 -2.08 5.16 -8.64
CA GLY A 223 -3.13 4.75 -9.57
C GLY A 223 -4.06 5.90 -9.90
N ILE A 224 -5.35 5.74 -9.60
CA ILE A 224 -6.39 6.77 -9.84
C ILE A 224 -6.58 7.74 -8.67
N GLY A 225 -5.65 7.79 -7.71
CA GLY A 225 -5.61 8.80 -6.66
C GLY A 225 -6.39 8.47 -5.39
N THR A 226 -6.65 7.21 -5.08
CA THR A 226 -7.45 6.83 -3.92
C THR A 226 -6.81 7.27 -2.60
N THR A 227 -5.50 7.08 -2.44
CA THR A 227 -4.74 7.54 -1.27
C THR A 227 -4.79 9.06 -1.14
N ALA A 228 -4.60 9.80 -2.23
CA ALA A 228 -4.67 11.26 -2.22
C ALA A 228 -6.04 11.80 -1.80
N LYS A 229 -7.13 11.17 -2.29
CA LYS A 229 -8.50 11.50 -1.85
C LYS A 229 -8.69 11.32 -0.35
N ALA A 230 -8.22 10.19 0.20
CA ALA A 230 -8.30 9.93 1.62
C ALA A 230 -7.53 10.99 2.43
N CYS A 231 -6.30 11.31 2.00
CA CYS A 231 -5.49 12.35 2.63
C CYS A 231 -6.19 13.71 2.63
N LYS A 232 -6.67 14.16 1.47
CA LYS A 232 -7.40 15.43 1.34
C LYS A 232 -8.61 15.49 2.28
N LYS A 233 -9.41 14.42 2.32
CA LYS A 233 -10.60 14.33 3.19
C LYS A 233 -10.25 14.38 4.67
N MET A 234 -9.09 13.85 5.06
CA MET A 234 -8.63 13.80 6.45
C MET A 234 -7.76 14.99 6.85
N GLY A 235 -7.53 15.96 5.96
CA GLY A 235 -6.66 17.11 6.20
C GLY A 235 -5.19 16.77 6.31
N MET A 236 -4.77 15.69 5.66
CA MET A 236 -3.37 15.29 5.50
C MET A 236 -2.85 15.81 4.17
N ARG A 237 -1.53 15.90 4.04
CA ARG A 237 -0.85 16.22 2.79
C ARG A 237 -0.48 14.92 2.06
N TYR A 238 -0.39 14.97 0.75
CA TYR A 238 -0.02 13.79 -0.04
C TYR A 238 1.04 14.09 -1.09
N ILE A 239 1.78 13.05 -1.46
CA ILE A 239 2.61 12.99 -2.66
C ILE A 239 2.29 11.65 -3.33
N GLY A 240 2.23 11.62 -4.65
CA GLY A 240 1.98 10.38 -5.38
C GLY A 240 2.78 10.28 -6.65
N SER A 241 3.11 9.06 -7.05
CA SER A 241 3.70 8.74 -8.35
C SER A 241 2.78 7.80 -9.13
N GLU A 242 2.63 8.04 -10.41
CA GLU A 242 1.94 7.17 -11.34
C GLU A 242 2.64 7.22 -12.69
N ILE A 243 3.10 6.07 -13.16
CA ILE A 243 3.84 6.01 -14.41
C ILE A 243 2.93 6.06 -15.64
N TYR A 244 1.68 5.59 -15.50
CA TYR A 244 0.75 5.51 -16.60
C TYR A 244 -0.09 6.81 -16.71
N GLU A 245 0.10 7.54 -17.79
CA GLU A 245 -0.45 8.89 -17.97
C GLU A 245 -1.98 8.95 -17.83
N GLU A 246 -2.71 7.93 -18.27
CA GLU A 246 -4.20 7.92 -18.15
C GLU A 246 -4.64 7.81 -16.68
N TYR A 247 -3.94 6.98 -15.87
CA TYR A 247 -4.23 6.88 -14.44
C TYR A 247 -3.83 8.17 -13.72
N TYR A 248 -2.68 8.74 -14.06
CA TYR A 248 -2.27 10.05 -13.56
C TYR A 248 -3.33 11.13 -13.80
N LYS A 249 -3.85 11.25 -15.05
CA LYS A 249 -4.93 12.21 -15.37
C LYS A 249 -6.18 11.98 -14.51
N LEU A 250 -6.56 10.72 -14.29
CA LEU A 250 -7.67 10.37 -13.41
C LEU A 250 -7.38 10.71 -11.95
N ALA A 251 -6.16 10.45 -11.48
CA ALA A 251 -5.74 10.77 -10.13
C ALA A 251 -5.82 12.28 -9.87
N VAL A 252 -5.23 13.09 -10.73
CA VAL A 252 -5.28 14.57 -10.63
C VAL A 252 -6.72 15.07 -10.64
N LYS A 253 -7.56 14.57 -11.57
CA LYS A 253 -8.98 14.94 -11.64
C LYS A 253 -9.74 14.55 -10.36
N SER A 254 -9.31 13.52 -9.70
CA SER A 254 -10.00 12.95 -8.52
C SER A 254 -9.81 13.75 -7.25
N VAL A 255 -8.78 14.60 -7.20
CA VAL A 255 -8.41 15.42 -6.04
C VAL A 255 -8.65 16.92 -6.25
N ASN A 256 -8.96 17.33 -7.46
CA ASN A 256 -9.41 18.70 -7.78
C ASN A 256 -10.91 18.82 -7.55
#